data_86a4dda188ffeb355aa6be4177fedd74
#
_entry.id   86a4dda188ffeb355aa6be4177fedd74
#
_cell.length_a   1.000
_cell.length_b   1.000
_cell.length_c   1.000
_cell.angle_alpha   90.00
_cell.angle_beta   90.00
_cell.angle_gamma   90.00
#
_symmetry.space_group_name_H-M   'P 1'
#
loop_
_entity.id
_entity.type
_entity.pdbx_description
1 polymer ?
#
loop_
_entity_poly.entity_id
_entity_poly.type
_entity_poly.pdbx_seq_one_letter_code
_entity_poly.pdbx_strand_id
1 'polypeptide(L)'
;CVVVDNRTVRFEFKALNRELPLIVGGVPVFSRKWGANTSFDKIQLEPPISTGPYLIERYDVGRSIIYKRDPNYWGDAVPARKGMFNFGRIIYRFYKDDVARLEAFKAGEFDVVVEYSAKNWARSYIGPKFNSGEIIKRELPHSNAAGMQGFVMNLRRPQFSDLRVRKALGLALDFEWMDRQLFYNQYKRIYSFFNNSELAATGIPSEDELKLLQPLHDKLDPAVFGPVPVPPRTDPPSSLRANLLQAKALFKEAGWEYRDGALRNNKGE
;
A
#
# COMPACT_ATOMS: atom_id res chain seq x y z
N CYS A 1 -5.17 32.37 -0.85
CA CYS A 1 -4.72 32.27 -2.25
C CYS A 1 -5.01 33.57 -2.94
N VAL A 2 -4.01 34.15 -3.60
CA VAL A 2 -4.08 35.44 -4.31
C VAL A 2 -3.54 35.29 -5.73
N VAL A 3 -4.29 35.71 -6.73
CA VAL A 3 -3.82 35.80 -8.11
C VAL A 3 -2.95 37.05 -8.21
N VAL A 4 -1.67 36.89 -8.51
CA VAL A 4 -0.73 38.01 -8.66
C VAL A 4 -0.74 38.54 -10.08
N ASP A 5 -0.71 37.63 -11.06
CA ASP A 5 -0.79 37.90 -12.48
C ASP A 5 -1.35 36.69 -13.26
N ASN A 6 -1.34 36.77 -14.59
CA ASN A 6 -1.88 35.71 -15.46
C ASN A 6 -1.15 34.34 -15.35
N ARG A 7 -0.01 34.27 -14.68
CA ARG A 7 0.82 33.06 -14.57
C ARG A 7 1.23 32.75 -13.14
N THR A 8 0.89 33.62 -12.21
CA THR A 8 1.39 33.55 -10.83
C THR A 8 0.24 33.55 -9.83
N VAL A 9 0.21 32.50 -9.00
CA VAL A 9 -0.69 32.41 -7.86
C VAL A 9 0.15 32.30 -6.59
N ARG A 10 -0.17 33.11 -5.59
CA ARG A 10 0.49 33.13 -4.29
C ARG A 10 -0.41 32.49 -3.22
N PHE A 11 0.15 31.55 -2.49
CA PHE A 11 -0.50 30.93 -1.34
C PHE A 11 0.11 31.48 -0.05
N GLU A 12 -0.73 32.05 0.81
CA GLU A 12 -0.36 32.57 2.13
C GLU A 12 -0.92 31.64 3.19
N PHE A 13 -0.06 31.19 4.09
CA PHE A 13 -0.42 30.23 5.15
C PHE A 13 -0.36 30.93 6.50
N LYS A 14 -1.28 30.55 7.41
CA LYS A 14 -1.37 31.13 8.76
C LYS A 14 -0.34 30.56 9.74
N ALA A 15 0.24 29.42 9.43
CA ALA A 15 1.23 28.75 10.26
C ALA A 15 2.35 28.17 9.40
N LEU A 16 3.55 28.07 9.98
CA LEU A 16 4.68 27.42 9.34
C LEU A 16 4.46 25.89 9.34
N ASN A 17 4.36 25.31 8.16
CA ASN A 17 4.38 23.88 7.95
C ASN A 17 5.16 23.60 6.66
N ARG A 18 6.22 22.82 6.75
CA ARG A 18 7.13 22.51 5.64
C ARG A 18 6.48 21.66 4.55
N GLU A 19 5.38 20.97 4.84
CA GLU A 19 4.65 20.14 3.90
C GLU A 19 3.68 20.93 3.02
N LEU A 20 3.28 22.13 3.41
CA LEU A 20 2.29 22.92 2.68
C LEU A 20 2.63 23.17 1.21
N PRO A 21 3.89 23.44 0.81
CA PRO A 21 4.24 23.56 -0.60
C PRO A 21 3.98 22.28 -1.40
N LEU A 22 4.23 21.12 -0.80
CA LEU A 22 3.98 19.80 -1.42
C LEU A 22 2.48 19.53 -1.53
N ILE A 23 1.72 19.86 -0.48
CA ILE A 23 0.25 19.73 -0.47
C ILE A 23 -0.36 20.60 -1.58
N VAL A 24 0.05 21.85 -1.70
CA VAL A 24 -0.42 22.75 -2.77
C VAL A 24 0.00 22.24 -4.15
N GLY A 25 1.24 21.76 -4.29
CA GLY A 25 1.75 21.18 -5.53
C GLY A 25 1.03 19.91 -5.97
N GLY A 26 0.39 19.19 -5.03
CA GLY A 26 -0.43 18.00 -5.28
C GLY A 26 -1.89 18.30 -5.62
N VAL A 27 -2.34 19.55 -5.53
CA VAL A 27 -3.75 19.88 -5.85
C VAL A 27 -3.99 19.78 -7.34
N PRO A 28 -5.00 19.01 -7.81
CA PRO A 28 -5.36 18.96 -9.20
C PRO A 28 -5.82 20.31 -9.72
N VAL A 29 -5.28 20.72 -10.88
CA VAL A 29 -5.66 21.98 -11.55
C VAL A 29 -6.59 21.67 -12.72
N PHE A 30 -7.77 22.26 -12.70
CA PHE A 30 -8.77 22.10 -13.75
C PHE A 30 -8.87 23.34 -14.60
N SER A 31 -9.15 23.14 -15.90
CA SER A 31 -9.42 24.25 -16.80
C SER A 31 -10.72 24.94 -16.45
N ARG A 32 -10.71 26.28 -16.39
CA ARG A 32 -11.93 27.07 -16.20
C ARG A 32 -12.97 26.87 -17.30
N LYS A 33 -12.55 26.38 -18.46
CA LYS A 33 -13.45 26.09 -19.59
C LYS A 33 -14.23 24.79 -19.39
N TRP A 34 -13.77 23.89 -18.51
CA TRP A 34 -14.46 22.67 -18.18
C TRP A 34 -15.61 22.98 -17.22
N GLY A 35 -16.81 22.58 -17.56
CA GLY A 35 -18.00 22.87 -16.77
C GLY A 35 -18.33 24.37 -16.69
N ALA A 36 -18.00 25.17 -17.74
CA ALA A 36 -18.09 26.63 -17.72
C ALA A 36 -19.48 27.19 -17.35
N ASN A 37 -20.54 26.40 -17.57
CA ASN A 37 -21.92 26.76 -17.26
C ASN A 37 -22.46 26.04 -16.02
N THR A 38 -21.62 25.36 -15.28
CA THR A 38 -22.01 24.51 -14.16
C THR A 38 -21.11 24.79 -12.96
N SER A 39 -21.69 24.79 -11.74
CA SER A 39 -20.90 24.90 -10.53
C SER A 39 -19.99 23.68 -10.41
N PHE A 40 -18.73 23.89 -9.98
CA PHE A 40 -17.69 22.85 -9.90
C PHE A 40 -18.10 21.65 -9.02
N ASP A 41 -18.90 21.90 -7.98
CA ASP A 41 -19.45 20.88 -7.05
C ASP A 41 -20.62 20.08 -7.64
N LYS A 42 -21.13 20.49 -8.81
CA LYS A 42 -22.22 19.82 -9.53
C LYS A 42 -21.74 19.13 -10.78
N ILE A 43 -20.53 18.56 -10.71
CA ILE A 43 -19.89 17.97 -11.87
C ILE A 43 -20.74 16.90 -12.49
N GLN A 44 -20.84 17.01 -13.77
CA GLN A 44 -21.49 16.10 -14.66
C GLN A 44 -20.53 15.12 -15.29
N LEU A 45 -21.08 14.22 -16.07
CA LEU A 45 -20.36 13.22 -16.85
C LEU A 45 -19.58 13.83 -18.04
N GLU A 46 -19.30 15.13 -18.04
CA GLU A 46 -18.49 15.80 -19.04
C GLU A 46 -16.99 15.45 -18.79
N PRO A 47 -16.28 14.90 -19.77
CA PRO A 47 -14.87 14.62 -19.62
C PRO A 47 -14.06 15.89 -19.34
N PRO A 48 -13.14 15.87 -18.35
CA PRO A 48 -12.32 17.03 -18.05
C PRO A 48 -11.35 17.32 -19.18
N ILE A 49 -11.04 18.61 -19.37
CA ILE A 49 -9.97 19.05 -20.28
C ILE A 49 -8.64 18.60 -19.65
N SER A 50 -7.97 17.66 -20.30
CA SER A 50 -6.74 17.04 -19.83
C SER A 50 -5.50 17.66 -20.47
N THR A 51 -4.38 17.66 -19.74
CA THR A 51 -3.04 17.94 -20.28
C THR A 51 -2.20 16.67 -20.43
N GLY A 52 -2.79 15.52 -20.18
CA GLY A 52 -2.14 14.21 -20.28
C GLY A 52 -1.99 13.70 -21.71
N PRO A 53 -1.26 12.60 -21.90
CA PRO A 53 -1.02 12.02 -23.23
C PRO A 53 -2.24 11.32 -23.84
N TYR A 54 -3.29 11.12 -23.06
CA TYR A 54 -4.52 10.47 -23.50
C TYR A 54 -5.73 11.32 -23.14
N LEU A 55 -6.68 11.37 -24.07
CA LEU A 55 -7.99 12.00 -23.91
C LEU A 55 -9.07 10.94 -23.83
N ILE A 56 -10.13 11.18 -23.07
CA ILE A 56 -11.30 10.30 -23.08
C ILE A 56 -12.00 10.42 -24.43
N GLU A 57 -11.99 9.34 -25.18
CA GLU A 57 -12.69 9.25 -26.47
C GLU A 57 -14.19 9.02 -26.27
N ARG A 58 -14.52 8.06 -25.41
CA ARG A 58 -15.89 7.74 -24.99
C ARG A 58 -15.88 6.91 -23.72
N TYR A 59 -17.01 6.87 -23.06
CA TYR A 59 -17.22 6.01 -21.90
C TYR A 59 -18.67 5.48 -21.87
N ASP A 60 -18.82 4.33 -21.22
CA ASP A 60 -20.11 3.72 -20.87
C ASP A 60 -20.09 3.50 -19.35
N VAL A 61 -20.95 4.23 -18.64
CA VAL A 61 -20.94 4.26 -17.17
C VAL A 61 -21.10 2.85 -16.59
N GLY A 62 -20.18 2.48 -15.71
CA GLY A 62 -20.13 1.17 -15.08
C GLY A 62 -19.64 0.02 -15.97
N ARG A 63 -19.31 0.27 -17.25
CA ARG A 63 -18.87 -0.76 -18.20
C ARG A 63 -17.47 -0.53 -18.77
N SER A 64 -17.23 0.67 -19.32
CA SER A 64 -15.92 0.92 -19.95
C SER A 64 -15.57 2.39 -20.06
N ILE A 65 -14.25 2.67 -20.13
CA ILE A 65 -13.70 3.96 -20.53
C ILE A 65 -12.67 3.70 -21.62
N ILE A 66 -12.74 4.45 -22.72
CA ILE A 66 -11.82 4.38 -23.84
C ILE A 66 -11.05 5.69 -23.93
N TYR A 67 -9.74 5.57 -23.81
CA TYR A 67 -8.81 6.67 -23.99
C TYR A 67 -8.16 6.58 -25.36
N LYS A 68 -8.02 7.73 -26.01
CA LYS A 68 -7.32 7.91 -27.28
C LYS A 68 -6.05 8.72 -27.06
N ARG A 69 -4.95 8.33 -27.69
CA ARG A 69 -3.71 9.09 -27.70
C ARG A 69 -3.96 10.49 -28.28
N ASP A 70 -3.51 11.52 -27.56
CA ASP A 70 -3.53 12.88 -28.07
C ASP A 70 -2.34 13.09 -29.02
N PRO A 71 -2.57 13.32 -30.34
CA PRO A 71 -1.49 13.54 -31.30
C PRO A 71 -0.74 14.85 -31.05
N ASN A 72 -1.32 15.77 -30.30
CA ASN A 72 -0.74 17.08 -29.98
C ASN A 72 -0.22 17.15 -28.54
N TYR A 73 0.08 16.00 -27.93
CA TYR A 73 0.56 15.97 -26.55
C TYR A 73 1.87 16.75 -26.41
N TRP A 74 1.86 17.80 -25.61
CA TRP A 74 2.98 18.70 -25.38
C TRP A 74 4.24 17.99 -24.83
N GLY A 75 4.05 16.91 -24.10
CA GLY A 75 5.14 16.15 -23.45
C GLY A 75 5.97 15.28 -24.41
N ASP A 76 5.56 15.12 -25.68
CA ASP A 76 6.32 14.33 -26.65
C ASP A 76 7.70 14.95 -26.96
N ALA A 77 7.82 16.27 -26.83
CA ALA A 77 9.09 17.00 -26.98
C ALA A 77 9.99 16.94 -25.72
N VAL A 78 9.48 16.44 -24.58
CA VAL A 78 10.23 16.39 -23.32
C VAL A 78 11.14 15.16 -23.33
N PRO A 79 12.48 15.31 -23.18
CA PRO A 79 13.43 14.19 -23.28
C PRO A 79 13.13 13.03 -22.31
N ALA A 80 12.72 13.33 -21.08
CA ALA A 80 12.37 12.33 -20.06
C ALA A 80 11.13 11.50 -20.40
N ARG A 81 10.32 11.89 -21.40
CA ARG A 81 9.10 11.21 -21.83
C ARG A 81 9.23 10.53 -23.18
N LYS A 82 10.39 10.67 -23.82
CA LYS A 82 10.65 10.07 -25.12
C LYS A 82 10.52 8.55 -25.05
N GLY A 83 9.73 7.96 -25.96
CA GLY A 83 9.46 6.51 -26.00
C GLY A 83 8.38 6.03 -25.02
N MET A 84 7.67 6.95 -24.36
CA MET A 84 6.51 6.63 -23.51
C MET A 84 5.19 6.79 -24.30
N PHE A 85 4.10 6.25 -23.73
CA PHE A 85 2.72 6.43 -24.23
C PHE A 85 2.49 5.93 -25.66
N ASN A 86 2.96 4.69 -25.93
CA ASN A 86 3.01 4.12 -27.29
C ASN A 86 1.67 3.56 -27.81
N PHE A 87 0.67 3.38 -26.96
CA PHE A 87 -0.61 2.83 -27.38
C PHE A 87 -1.49 3.91 -28.02
N GLY A 88 -2.11 3.62 -29.15
CA GLY A 88 -3.08 4.53 -29.80
C GLY A 88 -4.39 4.66 -29.01
N ARG A 89 -4.81 3.58 -28.36
CA ARG A 89 -5.95 3.52 -27.45
C ARG A 89 -5.65 2.68 -26.23
N ILE A 90 -6.25 3.05 -25.10
CA ILE A 90 -6.28 2.29 -23.86
C ILE A 90 -7.74 2.10 -23.46
N ILE A 91 -8.17 0.86 -23.27
CA ILE A 91 -9.54 0.51 -22.96
C ILE A 91 -9.58 -0.10 -21.56
N TYR A 92 -10.30 0.54 -20.63
CA TYR A 92 -10.62 -0.04 -19.33
C TYR A 92 -12.01 -0.63 -19.40
N ARG A 93 -12.12 -1.91 -19.01
CA ARG A 93 -13.39 -2.63 -18.85
C ARG A 93 -13.65 -2.92 -17.37
N PHE A 94 -14.86 -2.70 -16.92
CA PHE A 94 -15.28 -2.95 -15.56
C PHE A 94 -16.14 -4.20 -15.52
N TYR A 95 -15.83 -5.09 -14.58
CA TYR A 95 -16.56 -6.33 -14.36
C TYR A 95 -17.20 -6.28 -12.98
N LYS A 96 -18.32 -6.99 -12.81
CA LYS A 96 -19.06 -7.02 -11.56
C LYS A 96 -18.24 -7.60 -10.40
N ASP A 97 -17.43 -8.60 -10.70
CA ASP A 97 -16.60 -9.31 -9.73
C ASP A 97 -15.33 -9.87 -10.38
N ASP A 98 -14.42 -10.34 -9.53
CA ASP A 98 -13.13 -10.87 -9.97
C ASP A 98 -13.23 -12.17 -10.75
N VAL A 99 -14.26 -13.00 -10.52
CA VAL A 99 -14.45 -14.26 -11.25
C VAL A 99 -14.81 -13.96 -12.71
N ALA A 100 -15.81 -13.08 -12.91
CA ALA A 100 -16.20 -12.64 -14.24
C ALA A 100 -15.03 -11.98 -14.99
N ARG A 101 -14.27 -11.13 -14.31
CA ARG A 101 -13.06 -10.49 -14.86
C ARG A 101 -12.02 -11.52 -15.31
N LEU A 102 -11.75 -12.52 -14.49
CA LEU A 102 -10.75 -13.54 -14.79
C LEU A 102 -11.17 -14.41 -15.99
N GLU A 103 -12.44 -14.81 -16.07
CA GLU A 103 -12.92 -15.62 -17.18
C GLU A 103 -12.94 -14.81 -18.50
N ALA A 104 -13.29 -13.52 -18.44
CA ALA A 104 -13.18 -12.62 -19.58
C ALA A 104 -11.73 -12.47 -20.07
N PHE A 105 -10.77 -12.38 -19.14
CA PHE A 105 -9.34 -12.37 -19.49
C PHE A 105 -8.90 -13.67 -20.20
N LYS A 106 -9.26 -14.83 -19.66
CA LYS A 106 -8.99 -16.13 -20.29
C LYS A 106 -9.66 -16.26 -21.66
N ALA A 107 -10.83 -15.66 -21.84
CA ALA A 107 -11.51 -15.59 -23.12
C ALA A 107 -10.81 -14.67 -24.15
N GLY A 108 -9.90 -13.79 -23.68
CA GLY A 108 -9.17 -12.83 -24.53
C GLY A 108 -9.93 -11.54 -24.77
N GLU A 109 -10.86 -11.17 -23.89
CA GLU A 109 -11.61 -9.93 -24.03
C GLU A 109 -10.77 -8.67 -23.74
N PHE A 110 -9.63 -8.83 -23.08
CA PHE A 110 -8.66 -7.75 -22.82
C PHE A 110 -7.25 -8.33 -22.60
N ASP A 111 -6.22 -7.49 -22.74
CA ASP A 111 -4.84 -7.91 -22.95
C ASP A 111 -4.00 -8.00 -21.67
N VAL A 112 -4.32 -7.21 -20.65
CA VAL A 112 -3.49 -7.08 -19.44
C VAL A 112 -4.35 -7.08 -18.19
N VAL A 113 -3.93 -7.85 -17.19
CA VAL A 113 -4.49 -7.81 -15.84
C VAL A 113 -3.35 -7.78 -14.81
N VAL A 114 -3.50 -6.95 -13.79
CA VAL A 114 -2.66 -6.97 -12.59
C VAL A 114 -3.42 -7.70 -11.51
N GLU A 115 -2.84 -8.78 -10.99
CA GLU A 115 -3.47 -9.59 -9.94
C GLU A 115 -2.81 -9.34 -8.60
N TYR A 116 -3.63 -9.05 -7.60
CA TYR A 116 -3.20 -8.80 -6.21
C TYR A 116 -3.60 -9.91 -5.24
N SER A 117 -4.46 -10.84 -5.68
CA SER A 117 -4.87 -11.98 -4.86
C SER A 117 -3.87 -13.13 -5.01
N ALA A 118 -3.16 -13.47 -3.93
CA ALA A 118 -2.25 -14.61 -3.89
C ALA A 118 -2.95 -15.93 -4.27
N LYS A 119 -4.19 -16.12 -3.81
CA LYS A 119 -5.02 -17.29 -4.17
C LYS A 119 -5.28 -17.35 -5.67
N ASN A 120 -5.73 -16.25 -6.27
CA ASN A 120 -6.00 -16.22 -7.71
C ASN A 120 -4.71 -16.46 -8.50
N TRP A 121 -3.63 -15.74 -8.13
CA TRP A 121 -2.32 -15.94 -8.76
C TRP A 121 -1.86 -17.40 -8.74
N ALA A 122 -2.00 -18.07 -7.60
CA ALA A 122 -1.55 -19.46 -7.44
C ALA A 122 -2.47 -20.49 -8.13
N ARG A 123 -3.79 -20.25 -8.11
CA ARG A 123 -4.78 -21.28 -8.43
C ARG A 123 -5.60 -21.01 -9.69
N SER A 124 -5.76 -19.75 -10.09
CA SER A 124 -6.74 -19.39 -11.10
C SER A 124 -6.12 -19.05 -12.45
N TYR A 125 -4.86 -18.58 -12.48
CA TYR A 125 -4.12 -18.28 -13.70
C TYR A 125 -3.40 -19.52 -14.22
N ILE A 126 -4.19 -20.52 -14.61
CA ILE A 126 -3.78 -21.82 -15.13
C ILE A 126 -4.67 -22.22 -16.32
N GLY A 127 -4.22 -23.16 -17.13
CA GLY A 127 -4.99 -23.72 -18.24
C GLY A 127 -4.23 -23.74 -19.56
N PRO A 128 -4.89 -24.21 -20.65
CA PRO A 128 -4.22 -24.44 -21.93
C PRO A 128 -3.51 -23.20 -22.50
N LYS A 129 -4.12 -22.03 -22.43
CA LYS A 129 -3.53 -20.79 -22.93
C LYS A 129 -2.27 -20.34 -22.16
N PHE A 130 -2.21 -20.65 -20.87
CA PHE A 130 -1.00 -20.42 -20.07
C PHE A 130 0.10 -21.42 -20.42
N ASN A 131 -0.29 -22.68 -20.64
CA ASN A 131 0.65 -23.73 -20.99
C ASN A 131 1.24 -23.55 -22.40
N SER A 132 0.45 -23.01 -23.34
CA SER A 132 0.90 -22.70 -24.70
C SER A 132 1.69 -21.41 -24.81
N GLY A 133 1.69 -20.57 -23.77
CA GLY A 133 2.32 -19.24 -23.81
C GLY A 133 1.48 -18.17 -24.53
N GLU A 134 0.23 -18.46 -24.91
CA GLU A 134 -0.70 -17.44 -25.42
C GLU A 134 -1.00 -16.38 -24.34
N ILE A 135 -1.12 -16.81 -23.08
CA ILE A 135 -1.18 -15.92 -21.93
C ILE A 135 0.09 -16.08 -21.10
N ILE A 136 0.80 -14.98 -20.90
CA ILE A 136 2.04 -14.95 -20.13
C ILE A 136 1.75 -14.51 -18.69
N LYS A 137 2.09 -15.35 -17.73
CA LYS A 137 2.07 -15.05 -16.31
C LYS A 137 3.46 -14.62 -15.86
N ARG A 138 3.60 -13.41 -15.34
CA ARG A 138 4.92 -12.85 -15.02
C ARG A 138 4.91 -12.06 -13.72
N GLU A 139 5.88 -12.31 -12.86
CA GLU A 139 6.21 -11.47 -11.72
C GLU A 139 7.18 -10.37 -12.17
N LEU A 140 6.89 -9.14 -11.76
CA LEU A 140 7.68 -7.97 -12.09
C LEU A 140 8.26 -7.40 -10.79
N PRO A 141 9.49 -7.78 -10.41
CA PRO A 141 10.11 -7.25 -9.19
C PRO A 141 10.34 -5.74 -9.31
N HIS A 142 10.18 -5.05 -8.21
CA HIS A 142 10.41 -3.61 -8.11
C HIS A 142 10.96 -3.25 -6.73
N SER A 143 11.51 -2.04 -6.60
CA SER A 143 12.08 -1.48 -5.37
C SER A 143 11.20 -0.38 -4.76
N ASN A 144 9.93 -0.29 -5.14
CA ASN A 144 9.00 0.64 -4.50
C ASN A 144 8.71 0.18 -3.08
N ALA A 145 8.60 1.12 -2.15
CA ALA A 145 8.22 0.80 -0.78
C ALA A 145 6.92 -0.02 -0.76
N ALA A 146 6.94 -1.15 -0.07
CA ALA A 146 5.77 -1.97 0.13
C ALA A 146 4.86 -1.33 1.17
N GLY A 147 3.55 -1.32 0.92
CA GLY A 147 2.57 -0.91 1.91
C GLY A 147 2.60 -1.82 3.14
N MET A 148 2.38 -1.24 4.32
CA MET A 148 2.27 -2.01 5.55
C MET A 148 0.82 -2.48 5.75
N GLN A 149 0.66 -3.77 5.95
CA GLN A 149 -0.61 -4.38 6.38
C GLN A 149 -0.40 -5.09 7.73
N GLY A 150 -1.26 -4.82 8.70
CA GLY A 150 -1.14 -5.42 10.03
C GLY A 150 -2.31 -5.10 10.94
N PHE A 151 -2.29 -5.71 12.12
CA PHE A 151 -3.27 -5.42 13.18
C PHE A 151 -2.79 -4.24 14.03
N VAL A 152 -3.43 -3.10 13.88
CA VAL A 152 -3.14 -1.90 14.66
C VAL A 152 -3.85 -1.99 16.02
N MET A 153 -3.06 -2.05 17.10
CA MET A 153 -3.58 -2.14 18.45
C MET A 153 -4.02 -0.77 18.95
N ASN A 154 -5.28 -0.66 19.40
CA ASN A 154 -5.77 0.57 20.00
C ASN A 154 -5.22 0.74 21.43
N LEU A 155 -4.14 1.51 21.58
CA LEU A 155 -3.46 1.72 22.83
C LEU A 155 -4.28 2.45 23.91
N ARG A 156 -5.43 3.03 23.57
CA ARG A 156 -6.37 3.62 24.53
C ARG A 156 -7.16 2.54 25.31
N ARG A 157 -7.15 1.31 24.80
CA ARG A 157 -7.74 0.18 25.50
C ARG A 157 -6.74 -0.40 26.50
N PRO A 158 -7.10 -0.61 27.78
CA PRO A 158 -6.20 -1.07 28.83
C PRO A 158 -5.43 -2.34 28.47
N GLN A 159 -6.09 -3.32 27.83
CA GLN A 159 -5.47 -4.58 27.43
C GLN A 159 -4.32 -4.42 26.42
N PHE A 160 -4.32 -3.34 25.63
CA PHE A 160 -3.28 -3.09 24.61
C PHE A 160 -2.27 -2.00 25.01
N SER A 161 -2.45 -1.34 26.14
CA SER A 161 -1.50 -0.33 26.62
C SER A 161 -0.16 -0.93 27.03
N ASP A 162 -0.18 -2.15 27.57
CA ASP A 162 1.02 -2.88 28.00
C ASP A 162 1.76 -3.48 26.77
N LEU A 163 3.03 -3.15 26.63
CA LEU A 163 3.88 -3.64 25.54
C LEU A 163 4.03 -5.17 25.56
N ARG A 164 4.02 -5.80 26.75
CA ARG A 164 4.16 -7.26 26.91
C ARG A 164 2.98 -7.98 26.28
N VAL A 165 1.77 -7.45 26.42
CA VAL A 165 0.56 -7.99 25.78
C VAL A 165 0.70 -7.92 24.25
N ARG A 166 1.15 -6.80 23.69
CA ARG A 166 1.34 -6.66 22.25
C ARG A 166 2.42 -7.59 21.70
N LYS A 167 3.53 -7.75 22.43
CA LYS A 167 4.59 -8.73 22.10
C LYS A 167 4.05 -10.16 22.13
N ALA A 168 3.27 -10.51 23.15
CA ALA A 168 2.65 -11.84 23.27
C ALA A 168 1.72 -12.16 22.09
N LEU A 169 0.91 -11.19 21.66
CA LEU A 169 0.06 -11.35 20.47
C LEU A 169 0.89 -11.56 19.20
N GLY A 170 2.01 -10.84 19.06
CA GLY A 170 2.93 -11.01 17.94
C GLY A 170 3.56 -12.40 17.88
N LEU A 171 3.88 -12.99 19.05
CA LEU A 171 4.40 -14.35 19.19
C LEU A 171 3.36 -15.43 18.85
N ALA A 172 2.08 -15.14 19.08
CA ALA A 172 0.98 -16.07 18.79
C ALA A 172 0.59 -16.13 17.30
N LEU A 173 1.10 -15.23 16.46
CA LEU A 173 0.81 -15.21 15.04
C LEU A 173 1.70 -16.19 14.28
N ASP A 174 1.10 -17.26 13.75
CA ASP A 174 1.78 -18.23 12.88
C ASP A 174 1.78 -17.74 11.43
N PHE A 175 2.64 -16.76 11.13
CA PHE A 175 2.71 -16.17 9.79
C PHE A 175 3.21 -17.20 8.77
N GLU A 176 4.19 -18.01 9.07
CA GLU A 176 4.76 -18.98 8.15
C GLU A 176 3.74 -20.05 7.73
N TRP A 177 2.89 -20.49 8.66
CA TRP A 177 1.77 -21.37 8.32
C TRP A 177 0.73 -20.65 7.44
N MET A 178 0.37 -19.41 7.80
CA MET A 178 -0.57 -18.61 7.02
C MET A 178 -0.04 -18.38 5.60
N ASP A 179 1.24 -18.07 5.45
CA ASP A 179 1.83 -17.83 4.13
C ASP A 179 1.78 -19.10 3.27
N ARG A 180 2.13 -20.24 3.81
CA ARG A 180 2.03 -21.52 3.09
C ARG A 180 0.59 -21.90 2.73
N GLN A 181 -0.34 -21.77 3.68
CA GLN A 181 -1.69 -22.33 3.52
C GLN A 181 -2.69 -21.35 2.88
N LEU A 182 -2.56 -20.05 3.17
CA LEU A 182 -3.52 -19.04 2.75
C LEU A 182 -2.97 -18.14 1.64
N PHE A 183 -1.65 -17.87 1.66
CA PHE A 183 -1.03 -16.91 0.76
C PHE A 183 -0.08 -17.55 -0.27
N TYR A 184 0.02 -18.87 -0.30
CA TYR A 184 0.74 -19.65 -1.33
C TYR A 184 2.21 -19.23 -1.48
N ASN A 185 2.87 -18.88 -0.37
CA ASN A 185 4.24 -18.36 -0.32
C ASN A 185 4.47 -17.09 -1.16
N GLN A 186 3.43 -16.25 -1.29
CA GLN A 186 3.51 -15.00 -2.05
C GLN A 186 3.84 -13.79 -1.18
N TYR A 187 3.81 -13.92 0.15
CA TYR A 187 4.00 -12.81 1.06
C TYR A 187 5.26 -12.94 1.88
N LYS A 188 5.75 -11.80 2.34
CA LYS A 188 6.83 -11.70 3.31
C LYS A 188 6.34 -10.94 4.52
N ARG A 189 6.72 -11.41 5.73
CA ARG A 189 6.43 -10.66 6.94
C ARG A 189 7.21 -9.35 6.92
N ILE A 190 6.51 -8.24 7.13
CA ILE A 190 7.09 -6.91 7.15
C ILE A 190 7.43 -6.48 8.58
N TYR A 191 8.43 -5.64 8.72
CA TYR A 191 8.93 -5.12 10.01
C TYR A 191 9.24 -3.61 9.94
N SER A 192 9.02 -2.97 8.80
CA SER A 192 9.23 -1.55 8.57
C SER A 192 8.05 -0.97 7.81
N PHE A 193 7.75 0.31 8.04
CA PHE A 193 6.81 1.07 7.19
C PHE A 193 7.34 1.30 5.77
N PHE A 194 8.64 1.11 5.56
CA PHE A 194 9.33 1.35 4.29
C PHE A 194 9.92 0.08 3.68
N ASN A 195 9.40 -1.09 4.03
CA ASN A 195 9.87 -2.36 3.47
C ASN A 195 9.96 -2.31 1.95
N ASN A 196 10.90 -3.05 1.40
CA ASN A 196 11.21 -3.10 -0.04
C ASN A 196 11.78 -1.80 -0.62
N SER A 197 12.32 -0.93 0.21
CA SER A 197 13.00 0.30 -0.24
C SER A 197 14.25 0.55 0.60
N GLU A 198 15.09 1.46 0.12
CA GLU A 198 16.30 1.94 0.81
C GLU A 198 15.99 2.69 2.12
N LEU A 199 14.75 3.10 2.32
CA LEU A 199 14.30 3.76 3.55
C LEU A 199 13.99 2.79 4.70
N ALA A 200 13.95 1.48 4.43
CA ALA A 200 13.77 0.48 5.47
C ALA A 200 15.02 0.39 6.34
N ALA A 201 14.85 0.60 7.65
CA ALA A 201 15.95 0.44 8.60
C ALA A 201 16.50 -1.00 8.58
N THR A 202 17.82 -1.15 8.64
CA THR A 202 18.53 -2.43 8.66
C THR A 202 19.65 -2.42 9.70
N GLY A 203 19.92 -3.56 10.32
CA GLY A 203 21.02 -3.69 11.26
C GLY A 203 20.86 -2.84 12.53
N ILE A 204 21.88 -2.08 12.87
CA ILE A 204 21.92 -1.09 13.96
C ILE A 204 22.02 0.32 13.36
N PRO A 205 21.61 1.37 14.09
CA PRO A 205 21.75 2.74 13.62
C PRO A 205 23.19 3.07 13.22
N SER A 206 23.36 3.75 12.10
CA SER A 206 24.63 4.27 11.64
C SER A 206 25.15 5.40 12.54
N GLU A 207 26.43 5.77 12.40
CA GLU A 207 27.01 6.88 13.15
C GLU A 207 26.26 8.20 12.89
N ASP A 208 25.79 8.45 11.68
CA ASP A 208 25.05 9.66 11.33
C ASP A 208 23.63 9.65 11.91
N GLU A 209 22.97 8.51 11.93
CA GLU A 209 21.68 8.35 12.63
C GLU A 209 21.87 8.54 14.14
N LEU A 210 22.92 7.96 14.73
CA LEU A 210 23.21 8.14 16.17
C LEU A 210 23.46 9.60 16.55
N LYS A 211 24.09 10.42 15.70
CA LYS A 211 24.23 11.88 15.94
C LYS A 211 22.89 12.57 16.10
N LEU A 212 21.86 12.12 15.38
CA LEU A 212 20.49 12.66 15.45
C LEU A 212 19.70 12.09 16.63
N LEU A 213 19.91 10.82 16.95
CA LEU A 213 19.15 10.10 17.98
C LEU A 213 19.69 10.39 19.39
N GLN A 214 21.02 10.55 19.55
CA GLN A 214 21.66 10.71 20.84
C GLN A 214 21.12 11.88 21.70
N PRO A 215 20.81 13.06 21.13
CA PRO A 215 20.20 14.16 21.89
C PRO A 215 18.80 13.84 22.40
N LEU A 216 18.18 12.77 21.91
CA LEU A 216 16.83 12.33 22.28
C LEU A 216 16.85 11.05 23.12
N HIS A 217 18.03 10.56 23.53
CA HIS A 217 18.23 9.26 24.19
C HIS A 217 17.25 9.03 25.35
N ASP A 218 17.09 9.99 26.24
CA ASP A 218 16.24 9.86 27.42
C ASP A 218 14.72 9.93 27.11
N LYS A 219 14.37 10.23 25.86
CA LYS A 219 12.97 10.32 25.38
C LYS A 219 12.57 9.17 24.48
N LEU A 220 13.53 8.36 24.04
CA LEU A 220 13.32 7.27 23.11
C LEU A 220 13.38 5.90 23.83
N ASP A 221 12.67 4.92 23.26
CA ASP A 221 12.81 3.54 23.71
C ASP A 221 14.26 3.07 23.46
N PRO A 222 14.95 2.47 24.42
CA PRO A 222 16.31 1.95 24.25
C PRO A 222 16.47 1.01 23.04
N ALA A 223 15.42 0.33 22.61
CA ALA A 223 15.42 -0.53 21.43
C ALA A 223 15.74 0.23 20.14
N VAL A 224 15.55 1.56 20.11
CA VAL A 224 15.89 2.42 18.95
C VAL A 224 17.41 2.43 18.68
N PHE A 225 18.22 2.24 19.72
CA PHE A 225 19.68 2.21 19.63
C PHE A 225 20.26 0.80 19.38
N GLY A 226 19.39 -0.20 19.32
CA GLY A 226 19.74 -1.59 19.08
C GLY A 226 19.47 -2.04 17.63
N PRO A 227 19.58 -3.36 17.41
CA PRO A 227 19.25 -3.93 16.11
C PRO A 227 17.75 -3.77 15.79
N VAL A 228 17.44 -3.61 14.50
CA VAL A 228 16.06 -3.55 14.02
C VAL A 228 15.28 -4.77 14.51
N PRO A 229 14.12 -4.58 15.16
CA PRO A 229 13.28 -5.68 15.60
C PRO A 229 12.84 -6.57 14.45
N VAL A 230 13.11 -7.85 14.54
CA VAL A 230 12.63 -8.85 13.58
C VAL A 230 11.40 -9.54 14.17
N PRO A 231 10.31 -9.68 13.40
CA PRO A 231 9.14 -10.40 13.85
C PRO A 231 9.46 -11.85 14.23
N PRO A 232 8.79 -12.41 15.27
CA PRO A 232 8.97 -13.80 15.64
C PRO A 232 8.66 -14.75 14.49
N ARG A 233 9.46 -15.81 14.35
CA ARG A 233 9.24 -16.87 13.37
C ARG A 233 8.67 -18.11 14.05
N THR A 234 7.91 -18.91 13.29
CA THR A 234 7.35 -20.19 13.78
C THR A 234 7.97 -21.41 13.10
N ASP A 235 8.83 -21.22 12.11
CA ASP A 235 9.63 -22.27 11.48
C ASP A 235 10.99 -22.49 12.22
N PRO A 236 11.62 -23.65 12.08
CA PRO A 236 12.91 -23.94 12.70
C PRO A 236 13.98 -22.85 12.41
N PRO A 237 14.85 -22.55 13.40
CA PRO A 237 15.02 -23.22 14.70
C PRO A 237 13.97 -22.85 15.76
N SER A 238 13.02 -21.95 15.46
CA SER A 238 11.89 -21.60 16.32
C SER A 238 10.72 -22.57 16.14
N SER A 239 9.63 -22.34 16.85
CA SER A 239 8.37 -23.06 16.67
C SER A 239 7.20 -22.27 17.24
N LEU A 240 6.00 -22.47 16.69
CA LEU A 240 4.79 -21.90 17.27
C LEU A 240 4.64 -22.26 18.75
N ARG A 241 4.95 -23.51 19.13
CA ARG A 241 4.87 -23.96 20.53
C ARG A 241 5.79 -23.16 21.45
N ALA A 242 7.05 -22.95 21.06
CA ALA A 242 8.00 -22.14 21.84
C ALA A 242 7.50 -20.68 21.95
N ASN A 243 7.02 -20.11 20.88
CA ASN A 243 6.47 -18.76 20.87
C ASN A 243 5.23 -18.64 21.77
N LEU A 244 4.33 -19.62 21.75
CA LEU A 244 3.13 -19.61 22.61
C LEU A 244 3.48 -19.76 24.09
N LEU A 245 4.51 -20.53 24.44
CA LEU A 245 5.01 -20.60 25.83
C LEU A 245 5.55 -19.25 26.29
N GLN A 246 6.32 -18.58 25.46
CA GLN A 246 6.82 -17.23 25.71
C GLN A 246 5.70 -16.21 25.82
N ALA A 247 4.71 -16.27 24.89
CA ALA A 247 3.53 -15.43 24.93
C ALA A 247 2.75 -15.58 26.24
N LYS A 248 2.56 -16.83 26.70
CA LYS A 248 1.91 -17.13 27.98
C LYS A 248 2.65 -16.50 29.15
N ALA A 249 3.99 -16.56 29.17
CA ALA A 249 4.79 -15.92 30.22
C ALA A 249 4.60 -14.41 30.23
N LEU A 250 4.65 -13.74 29.03
CA LEU A 250 4.43 -12.32 28.91
C LEU A 250 3.02 -11.88 29.32
N PHE A 251 1.98 -12.66 28.99
CA PHE A 251 0.63 -12.39 29.44
C PHE A 251 0.54 -12.46 30.97
N LYS A 252 1.13 -13.49 31.58
CA LYS A 252 1.15 -13.66 33.05
C LYS A 252 1.87 -12.49 33.74
N GLU A 253 3.04 -12.07 33.22
CA GLU A 253 3.78 -10.90 33.70
C GLU A 253 2.99 -9.60 33.60
N ALA A 254 2.13 -9.50 32.58
CA ALA A 254 1.23 -8.37 32.36
C ALA A 254 -0.08 -8.49 33.17
N GLY A 255 -0.23 -9.52 34.02
CA GLY A 255 -1.40 -9.71 34.86
C GLY A 255 -2.59 -10.38 34.17
N TRP A 256 -2.36 -11.05 33.02
CA TRP A 256 -3.38 -11.79 32.29
C TRP A 256 -3.15 -13.29 32.40
N GLU A 257 -4.16 -14.02 32.83
CA GLU A 257 -4.12 -15.47 32.94
C GLU A 257 -5.32 -16.11 32.24
N TYR A 258 -5.12 -17.33 31.74
CA TYR A 258 -6.19 -18.11 31.15
C TYR A 258 -7.08 -18.70 32.22
N ARG A 259 -8.32 -18.24 32.31
CA ARG A 259 -9.35 -18.69 33.25
C ARG A 259 -10.71 -18.77 32.55
N ASP A 260 -11.47 -19.78 32.83
CA ASP A 260 -12.84 -19.96 32.30
C ASP A 260 -12.95 -19.80 30.76
N GLY A 261 -11.97 -20.36 30.05
CA GLY A 261 -11.97 -20.34 28.58
C GLY A 261 -11.49 -19.03 27.92
N ALA A 262 -11.02 -18.05 28.70
CA ALA A 262 -10.53 -16.77 28.17
C ALA A 262 -9.31 -16.24 28.92
N LEU A 263 -8.56 -15.34 28.30
CA LEU A 263 -7.56 -14.52 28.98
C LEU A 263 -8.28 -13.45 29.81
N ARG A 264 -8.00 -13.44 31.11
CA ARG A 264 -8.61 -12.50 32.06
C ARG A 264 -7.55 -11.82 32.90
N ASN A 265 -7.77 -10.55 33.22
CA ASN A 265 -6.94 -9.79 34.14
C ASN A 265 -7.36 -10.06 35.62
N ASN A 266 -6.70 -9.40 36.56
CA ASN A 266 -7.03 -9.53 37.99
C ASN A 266 -8.41 -8.98 38.35
N LYS A 267 -9.06 -8.24 37.48
CA LYS A 267 -10.43 -7.72 37.66
C LYS A 267 -11.48 -8.64 37.03
N GLY A 268 -11.06 -9.73 36.37
CA GLY A 268 -11.96 -10.65 35.67
C GLY A 268 -12.41 -10.19 34.28
N GLU A 269 -11.83 -9.08 33.79
CA GLU A 269 -12.11 -8.54 32.44
C GLU A 269 -11.48 -9.40 31.35
#